data_797c43e164fd31b1f39675bd16f967be
#
_entry.id   797c43e164fd31b1f39675bd16f967be
#
_cell.length_a   1.000
_cell.length_b   1.000
_cell.length_c   1.000
_cell.angle_alpha   90.00
_cell.angle_beta   90.00
_cell.angle_gamma   90.00
#
_symmetry.space_group_name_H-M   'P 1'
#
loop_
_entity.id
_entity.type
_entity.pdbx_description
1 polymer ?
#
loop_
_entity_poly.entity_id
_entity_poly.type
_entity_poly.pdbx_seq_one_letter_code
_entity_poly.pdbx_strand_id
1 'polypeptide(L)'
;MKRVIKPEGVGRIEIEEVPVPEIRETEVLLRAERTLISRGSEIWRRYAREEAIDPKIMGYSFAGSIVEVGSLVDDFSMGERVAALAPHAEYVAMEVTNARHKPSVVALPDVISAEAATFWPLATSSVLWMQETGATADDTMVILGQGLVGSGCMQVAKALLGCRVIAVDALQLRCDMAKALGADEVIHAGECDPIAAVMDLTDGKGADVVVEAVGGRQGAKAFVQAQDMVGRGGLLQVLGLYEDEPLPLDSSKIQGKRLIGGYLDANKRPEGADVAIQLLMDGKIGIDRMITHRFGFEEAADAFDLLYTRLDEAMAVMLVWKD
;
A
#
# COMPACT_ATOMS: atom_id res chain seq x y z
N MET A 1 -1.94 11.79 25.26
CA MET A 1 -1.48 10.82 24.27
C MET A 1 -0.46 11.43 23.33
N LYS A 2 0.38 10.63 22.72
CA LYS A 2 1.34 11.03 21.71
C LYS A 2 0.79 10.82 20.31
N ARG A 3 1.16 11.69 19.34
CA ARG A 3 0.85 11.52 17.93
C ARG A 3 1.94 12.09 17.04
N VAL A 4 2.07 11.56 15.84
CA VAL A 4 2.97 12.09 14.81
C VAL A 4 2.31 13.29 14.15
N ILE A 5 3.06 14.38 14.03
CA ILE A 5 2.64 15.56 13.27
C ILE A 5 3.68 15.91 12.20
N LYS A 6 3.22 16.56 11.15
CA LYS A 6 4.06 17.18 10.11
C LYS A 6 3.81 18.69 10.14
N PRO A 7 4.65 19.46 10.88
CA PRO A 7 4.56 20.91 10.89
C PRO A 7 5.03 21.50 9.55
N GLU A 8 4.96 22.81 9.39
CA GLU A 8 5.48 23.53 8.25
C GLU A 8 6.99 23.28 8.07
N GLY A 9 7.44 23.16 6.82
CA GLY A 9 8.83 22.84 6.45
C GLY A 9 8.97 21.42 5.90
N VAL A 10 9.70 21.30 4.76
CA VAL A 10 10.01 20.02 4.13
C VAL A 10 10.82 19.14 5.09
N GLY A 11 10.46 17.86 5.17
CA GLY A 11 11.22 16.88 5.97
C GLY A 11 11.02 16.97 7.48
N ARG A 12 10.05 17.74 7.95
CA ARG A 12 9.81 17.89 9.39
C ARG A 12 8.75 16.92 9.88
N ILE A 13 9.13 16.08 10.84
CA ILE A 13 8.23 15.20 11.60
C ILE A 13 8.53 15.43 13.09
N GLU A 14 7.48 15.59 13.88
CA GLU A 14 7.57 15.82 15.32
C GLU A 14 6.54 14.96 16.05
N ILE A 15 6.79 14.72 17.35
CA ILE A 15 5.82 14.09 18.23
C ILE A 15 5.15 15.18 19.07
N GLU A 16 3.84 15.22 18.99
CA GLU A 16 3.02 16.14 19.76
C GLU A 16 2.30 15.40 20.90
N GLU A 17 2.19 16.05 22.06
CA GLU A 17 1.39 15.54 23.17
C GLU A 17 0.07 16.29 23.27
N VAL A 18 -1.04 15.54 23.23
CA VAL A 18 -2.41 16.08 23.27
C VAL A 18 -3.27 15.23 24.23
N PRO A 19 -4.43 15.73 24.69
CA PRO A 19 -5.38 14.91 25.44
C PRO A 19 -5.80 13.66 24.66
N VAL A 20 -6.12 12.57 25.36
CA VAL A 20 -6.79 11.41 24.75
C VAL A 20 -8.15 11.86 24.24
N PRO A 21 -8.55 11.51 23.00
CA PRO A 21 -9.86 11.92 22.47
C PRO A 21 -11.00 11.25 23.25
N GLU A 22 -12.05 12.01 23.50
CA GLU A 22 -13.33 11.47 23.97
C GLU A 22 -14.07 10.85 22.76
N ILE A 23 -14.75 9.72 22.97
CA ILE A 23 -15.53 9.05 21.95
C ILE A 23 -17.00 9.48 21.98
N ARG A 24 -17.65 9.43 20.82
CA ARG A 24 -19.10 9.56 20.69
C ARG A 24 -19.78 8.19 20.86
N GLU A 25 -21.10 8.20 20.99
CA GLU A 25 -21.90 6.97 21.16
C GLU A 25 -21.74 5.95 20.03
N THR A 26 -21.33 6.41 18.82
CA THR A 26 -21.15 5.61 17.60
C THR A 26 -19.69 5.28 17.29
N GLU A 27 -18.77 5.63 18.21
CA GLU A 27 -17.33 5.47 18.01
C GLU A 27 -16.72 4.41 18.92
N VAL A 28 -15.53 3.96 18.55
CA VAL A 28 -14.64 3.19 19.41
C VAL A 28 -13.34 3.95 19.62
N LEU A 29 -12.71 3.80 20.80
CA LEU A 29 -11.36 4.30 21.05
C LEU A 29 -10.37 3.16 20.80
N LEU A 30 -9.48 3.37 19.85
CA LEU A 30 -8.39 2.45 19.54
C LEU A 30 -7.11 2.85 20.27
N ARG A 31 -6.34 1.88 20.72
CA ARG A 31 -4.97 2.06 21.20
C ARG A 31 -4.01 1.38 20.24
N ALA A 32 -3.02 2.13 19.77
CA ALA A 32 -2.02 1.65 18.82
C ALA A 32 -1.07 0.60 19.39
N GLU A 33 -0.74 -0.40 18.61
CA GLU A 33 0.38 -1.30 18.81
C GLU A 33 1.44 -1.10 17.73
N ARG A 34 1.01 -1.06 16.47
CA ARG A 34 1.86 -0.88 15.28
C ARG A 34 1.19 0.03 14.27
N THR A 35 1.98 0.85 13.58
CA THR A 35 1.52 1.58 12.39
C THR A 35 2.58 1.48 11.29
N LEU A 36 2.14 1.41 10.02
CA LEU A 36 3.01 1.29 8.86
C LEU A 36 3.05 2.61 8.09
N ILE A 37 4.24 3.10 7.78
CA ILE A 37 4.41 4.32 6.99
C ILE A 37 4.25 3.99 5.50
N SER A 38 3.34 4.66 4.82
CA SER A 38 3.11 4.51 3.38
C SER A 38 3.95 5.50 2.58
N ARG A 39 4.95 4.99 1.87
CA ARG A 39 5.88 5.83 1.11
C ARG A 39 5.18 6.73 0.08
N GLY A 40 4.26 6.21 -0.72
CA GLY A 40 3.57 6.99 -1.75
C GLY A 40 2.73 8.12 -1.15
N SER A 41 1.87 7.80 -0.21
CA SER A 41 0.91 8.74 0.37
C SER A 41 1.52 9.67 1.41
N GLU A 42 2.52 9.22 2.17
CA GLU A 42 3.02 9.98 3.31
C GLU A 42 4.36 10.64 3.04
N ILE A 43 5.28 10.01 2.31
CA ILE A 43 6.55 10.65 1.99
C ILE A 43 6.33 11.74 0.93
N TRP A 44 5.77 11.38 -0.23
CA TRP A 44 5.68 12.33 -1.34
C TRP A 44 4.57 13.36 -1.19
N ARG A 45 3.41 12.99 -0.65
CA ARG A 45 2.27 13.90 -0.52
C ARG A 45 2.23 14.70 0.77
N ARG A 46 3.09 14.38 1.76
CA ARG A 46 3.08 15.01 3.07
C ARG A 46 4.48 15.42 3.53
N TYR A 47 5.37 14.47 3.80
CA TYR A 47 6.71 14.72 4.31
C TYR A 47 7.55 15.68 3.44
N ALA A 48 7.52 15.49 2.11
CA ALA A 48 8.22 16.30 1.13
C ALA A 48 7.53 17.65 0.81
N ARG A 49 6.43 17.98 1.49
CA ARG A 49 5.70 19.24 1.29
C ARG A 49 6.14 20.31 2.28
N GLU A 50 6.04 21.59 1.87
CA GLU A 50 6.32 22.74 2.74
C GLU A 50 5.20 22.91 3.78
N GLU A 51 3.95 22.68 3.40
CA GLU A 51 2.78 22.93 4.22
C GLU A 51 2.70 22.00 5.45
N ALA A 52 2.14 22.51 6.54
CA ALA A 52 1.73 21.68 7.67
C ALA A 52 0.58 20.76 7.25
N ILE A 53 0.61 19.54 7.74
CA ILE A 53 -0.40 18.52 7.43
C ILE A 53 -1.30 18.28 8.66
N ASP A 54 -2.61 18.16 8.44
CA ASP A 54 -3.55 17.77 9.49
C ASP A 54 -3.11 16.42 10.08
N PRO A 55 -2.84 16.33 11.39
CA PRO A 55 -2.45 15.08 12.06
C PRO A 55 -3.42 13.92 11.84
N LYS A 56 -4.69 14.19 11.58
CA LYS A 56 -5.72 13.17 11.32
C LYS A 56 -5.47 12.36 10.04
N ILE A 57 -4.66 12.90 9.13
CA ILE A 57 -4.30 12.21 7.89
C ILE A 57 -2.84 11.76 7.86
N MET A 58 -2.08 11.95 8.96
CA MET A 58 -0.72 11.42 9.10
C MET A 58 -0.77 9.93 9.45
N GLY A 59 -0.76 9.08 8.43
CA GLY A 59 -0.97 7.64 8.52
C GLY A 59 -2.37 7.19 8.11
N TYR A 60 -2.49 5.89 7.84
CA TYR A 60 -3.75 5.20 7.56
C TYR A 60 -3.65 3.67 7.72
N SER A 61 -2.50 3.17 8.16
CA SER A 61 -2.20 1.75 8.29
C SER A 61 -1.89 1.44 9.74
N PHE A 62 -2.92 1.04 10.49
CA PHE A 62 -2.92 0.93 11.95
C PHE A 62 -3.32 -0.47 12.37
N ALA A 63 -2.67 -0.99 13.41
CA ALA A 63 -3.09 -2.16 14.16
C ALA A 63 -3.01 -1.89 15.66
N GLY A 64 -3.99 -2.38 16.40
CA GLY A 64 -4.08 -2.18 17.83
C GLY A 64 -5.28 -2.88 18.46
N SER A 65 -5.76 -2.34 19.58
CA SER A 65 -6.90 -2.88 20.33
C SER A 65 -7.92 -1.81 20.70
N ILE A 66 -9.16 -2.22 20.87
CA ILE A 66 -10.25 -1.37 21.35
C ILE A 66 -10.14 -1.22 22.86
N VAL A 67 -10.10 0.02 23.35
CA VAL A 67 -10.01 0.32 24.79
C VAL A 67 -11.27 0.99 25.36
N GLU A 68 -12.16 1.51 24.48
CA GLU A 68 -13.45 2.05 24.86
C GLU A 68 -14.44 1.87 23.71
N VAL A 69 -15.73 1.64 24.02
CA VAL A 69 -16.80 1.37 23.03
C VAL A 69 -17.97 2.28 23.34
N GLY A 70 -18.44 3.00 22.33
CA GLY A 70 -19.62 3.87 22.42
C GLY A 70 -20.91 3.08 22.60
N SER A 71 -21.89 3.70 23.24
CA SER A 71 -23.15 3.03 23.65
C SER A 71 -24.05 2.52 22.53
N LEU A 72 -23.82 2.97 21.28
CA LEU A 72 -24.55 2.55 20.09
C LEU A 72 -23.73 1.65 19.15
N VAL A 73 -22.61 1.10 19.64
CA VAL A 73 -21.75 0.19 18.89
C VAL A 73 -22.01 -1.24 19.35
N ASP A 74 -22.56 -2.07 18.47
CA ASP A 74 -22.94 -3.45 18.75
C ASP A 74 -21.92 -4.46 18.17
N ASP A 75 -21.15 -4.06 17.15
CA ASP A 75 -20.30 -4.98 16.36
C ASP A 75 -18.88 -5.15 16.94
N PHE A 76 -18.52 -4.40 17.98
CA PHE A 76 -17.17 -4.41 18.57
C PHE A 76 -17.21 -4.49 20.09
N SER A 77 -16.15 -5.08 20.66
CA SER A 77 -15.98 -5.24 22.10
C SER A 77 -14.67 -4.66 22.64
N MET A 78 -14.66 -4.24 23.89
CA MET A 78 -13.45 -3.78 24.56
C MET A 78 -12.42 -4.92 24.67
N GLY A 79 -11.15 -4.61 24.35
CA GLY A 79 -10.07 -5.58 24.29
C GLY A 79 -9.89 -6.28 22.92
N GLU A 80 -10.84 -6.12 22.01
CA GLU A 80 -10.77 -6.71 20.68
C GLU A 80 -9.63 -6.13 19.86
N ARG A 81 -8.87 -7.00 19.16
CA ARG A 81 -7.79 -6.61 18.27
C ARG A 81 -8.34 -6.17 16.93
N VAL A 82 -7.80 -5.07 16.38
CA VAL A 82 -8.31 -4.47 15.15
C VAL A 82 -7.21 -3.98 14.22
N ALA A 83 -7.50 -3.96 12.91
CA ALA A 83 -6.83 -3.11 11.94
C ALA A 83 -7.73 -1.93 11.58
N ALA A 84 -7.14 -0.76 11.30
CA ALA A 84 -7.92 0.44 11.01
C ALA A 84 -7.24 1.37 10.00
N LEU A 85 -8.09 2.19 9.35
CA LEU A 85 -7.68 3.35 8.57
C LEU A 85 -7.46 4.54 9.52
N ALA A 86 -6.43 4.47 10.35
CA ALA A 86 -6.19 5.43 11.40
C ALA A 86 -4.78 6.05 11.32
N PRO A 87 -4.60 7.30 11.79
CA PRO A 87 -3.33 7.99 11.77
C PRO A 87 -2.30 7.39 12.74
N HIS A 88 -1.04 7.86 12.63
CA HIS A 88 0.02 7.54 13.58
C HIS A 88 -0.20 8.25 14.91
N ALA A 89 -0.99 7.66 15.77
CA ALA A 89 -1.29 8.21 17.12
C ALA A 89 -1.49 7.07 18.11
N GLU A 90 -1.15 7.34 19.38
CA GLU A 90 -1.27 6.37 20.47
C GLU A 90 -2.74 5.94 20.70
N TYR A 91 -3.67 6.91 20.61
CA TYR A 91 -5.11 6.67 20.69
C TYR A 91 -5.84 7.35 19.54
N VAL A 92 -6.85 6.69 19.00
CA VAL A 92 -7.68 7.22 17.90
C VAL A 92 -9.16 6.90 18.12
N ALA A 93 -10.00 7.92 18.12
CA ALA A 93 -11.47 7.73 18.09
C ALA A 93 -11.91 7.46 16.64
N MET A 94 -12.61 6.35 16.42
CA MET A 94 -13.05 5.90 15.09
C MET A 94 -14.56 5.69 15.04
N GLU A 95 -15.22 6.37 14.08
CA GLU A 95 -16.62 6.13 13.75
C GLU A 95 -16.78 4.76 13.08
N VAL A 96 -17.63 3.90 13.63
CA VAL A 96 -17.82 2.53 13.13
C VAL A 96 -19.26 2.22 12.66
N THR A 97 -20.25 2.98 13.08
CA THR A 97 -21.66 2.75 12.71
C THR A 97 -22.07 3.48 11.42
N ASN A 98 -21.57 4.69 11.20
CA ASN A 98 -21.93 5.58 10.09
C ASN A 98 -20.76 5.87 9.12
N ALA A 99 -19.73 5.03 9.10
CA ALA A 99 -18.56 5.24 8.24
C ALA A 99 -18.97 5.26 6.76
N ARG A 100 -18.63 6.37 6.07
CA ARG A 100 -18.94 6.56 4.65
C ARG A 100 -18.29 5.51 3.74
N HIS A 101 -17.13 5.03 4.11
CA HIS A 101 -16.33 4.03 3.39
C HIS A 101 -16.06 2.84 4.31
N LYS A 102 -17.10 2.12 4.65
CA LYS A 102 -16.98 0.90 5.47
C LYS A 102 -16.24 -0.21 4.69
N PRO A 103 -15.48 -1.05 5.39
CA PRO A 103 -15.06 -0.90 6.78
C PRO A 103 -13.87 0.07 6.93
N SER A 104 -13.87 0.88 7.99
CA SER A 104 -12.73 1.71 8.41
C SER A 104 -11.95 1.06 9.56
N VAL A 105 -12.60 0.14 10.27
CA VAL A 105 -12.07 -0.72 11.33
C VAL A 105 -12.55 -2.14 11.07
N VAL A 106 -11.67 -3.12 11.26
CA VAL A 106 -12.00 -4.55 11.16
C VAL A 106 -11.42 -5.31 12.33
N ALA A 107 -12.19 -6.27 12.84
CA ALA A 107 -11.72 -7.23 13.83
C ALA A 107 -10.62 -8.12 13.26
N LEU A 108 -9.61 -8.42 14.07
CA LEU A 108 -8.48 -9.24 13.65
C LEU A 108 -8.58 -10.64 14.27
N PRO A 109 -8.56 -11.70 13.44
CA PRO A 109 -8.30 -13.06 13.91
C PRO A 109 -6.96 -13.17 14.65
N ASP A 110 -6.88 -14.00 15.68
CA ASP A 110 -5.69 -14.17 16.52
C ASP A 110 -4.44 -14.58 15.76
N VAL A 111 -4.61 -15.29 14.64
CA VAL A 111 -3.53 -15.77 13.78
C VAL A 111 -2.79 -14.62 13.06
N ILE A 112 -3.43 -13.46 12.89
CA ILE A 112 -2.82 -12.30 12.23
C ILE A 112 -2.03 -11.48 13.27
N SER A 113 -0.72 -11.31 13.05
CA SER A 113 0.11 -10.45 13.89
C SER A 113 -0.30 -8.96 13.75
N ALA A 114 0.01 -8.13 14.77
CA ALA A 114 -0.22 -6.70 14.67
C ALA A 114 0.56 -6.06 13.49
N GLU A 115 1.74 -6.57 13.19
CA GLU A 115 2.55 -6.12 12.05
C GLU A 115 1.87 -6.45 10.72
N ALA A 116 1.43 -7.68 10.53
CA ALA A 116 0.70 -8.09 9.32
C ALA A 116 -0.61 -7.31 9.16
N ALA A 117 -1.30 -7.04 10.26
CA ALA A 117 -2.55 -6.30 10.28
C ALA A 117 -2.42 -4.85 9.78
N THR A 118 -1.26 -4.20 9.98
CA THR A 118 -1.03 -2.84 9.43
C THR A 118 -1.11 -2.79 7.92
N PHE A 119 -0.93 -3.92 7.25
CA PHE A 119 -0.99 -4.01 5.79
C PHE A 119 -2.41 -4.18 5.24
N TRP A 120 -3.39 -4.44 6.08
CA TRP A 120 -4.79 -4.63 5.68
C TRP A 120 -5.34 -3.54 4.74
N PRO A 121 -5.11 -2.21 4.95
CA PRO A 121 -5.60 -1.20 4.03
C PRO A 121 -5.01 -1.30 2.62
N LEU A 122 -3.71 -1.63 2.53
CA LEU A 122 -3.02 -1.81 1.25
C LEU A 122 -3.41 -3.14 0.60
N ALA A 123 -3.57 -4.20 1.37
CA ALA A 123 -4.06 -5.50 0.89
C ALA A 123 -5.47 -5.38 0.31
N THR A 124 -6.39 -4.68 1.00
CA THR A 124 -7.74 -4.39 0.50
C THR A 124 -7.69 -3.65 -0.85
N SER A 125 -6.85 -2.63 -0.95
CA SER A 125 -6.69 -1.90 -2.21
C SER A 125 -6.11 -2.78 -3.30
N SER A 126 -5.10 -3.60 -2.98
CA SER A 126 -4.50 -4.54 -3.94
C SER A 126 -5.51 -5.56 -4.46
N VAL A 127 -6.39 -6.09 -3.59
CA VAL A 127 -7.49 -7.00 -4.01
C VAL A 127 -8.39 -6.31 -5.03
N LEU A 128 -8.86 -5.10 -4.72
CA LEU A 128 -9.76 -4.36 -5.60
C LEU A 128 -9.11 -4.01 -6.94
N TRP A 129 -7.85 -3.56 -6.92
CA TRP A 129 -7.11 -3.22 -8.14
C TRP A 129 -6.86 -4.43 -9.01
N MET A 130 -6.49 -5.57 -8.44
CA MET A 130 -6.24 -6.79 -9.22
C MET A 130 -7.53 -7.36 -9.80
N GLN A 131 -8.63 -7.35 -9.06
CA GLN A 131 -9.95 -7.73 -9.59
C GLN A 131 -10.40 -6.81 -10.75
N GLU A 132 -10.12 -5.51 -10.67
CA GLU A 132 -10.46 -4.53 -11.72
C GLU A 132 -9.73 -4.80 -13.04
N THR A 133 -8.57 -5.43 -13.02
CA THR A 133 -7.85 -5.80 -14.26
C THR A 133 -8.63 -6.79 -15.12
N GLY A 134 -9.43 -7.65 -14.50
CA GLY A 134 -10.11 -8.77 -15.14
C GLY A 134 -9.16 -9.85 -15.65
N ALA A 135 -7.90 -9.87 -15.19
CA ALA A 135 -6.92 -10.89 -15.58
C ALA A 135 -7.29 -12.27 -15.05
N THR A 136 -6.88 -13.29 -15.79
CA THR A 136 -7.12 -14.70 -15.52
C THR A 136 -5.81 -15.49 -15.42
N ALA A 137 -5.90 -16.78 -15.13
CA ALA A 137 -4.72 -17.65 -15.05
C ALA A 137 -3.95 -17.81 -16.37
N ASP A 138 -4.59 -17.52 -17.52
CA ASP A 138 -3.99 -17.61 -18.84
C ASP A 138 -3.19 -16.34 -19.21
N ASP A 139 -3.34 -15.26 -18.42
CA ASP A 139 -2.73 -13.96 -18.71
C ASP A 139 -1.32 -13.84 -18.13
N THR A 140 -0.47 -13.07 -18.79
CA THR A 140 0.80 -12.58 -18.28
C THR A 140 0.66 -11.15 -17.79
N MET A 141 0.96 -10.94 -16.50
CA MET A 141 0.93 -9.63 -15.86
C MET A 141 2.35 -9.14 -15.57
N VAL A 142 2.67 -7.93 -16.01
CA VAL A 142 3.89 -7.20 -15.61
C VAL A 142 3.55 -6.19 -14.54
N ILE A 143 4.30 -6.17 -13.44
CA ILE A 143 4.14 -5.18 -12.37
C ILE A 143 5.42 -4.38 -12.22
N LEU A 144 5.38 -3.10 -12.63
CA LEU A 144 6.48 -2.16 -12.48
C LEU A 144 6.43 -1.49 -11.11
N GLY A 145 7.55 -1.59 -10.39
CA GLY A 145 7.68 -1.09 -9.03
C GLY A 145 7.25 -2.12 -7.99
N GLN A 146 8.23 -2.66 -7.24
CA GLN A 146 8.03 -3.67 -6.20
C GLN A 146 8.14 -3.04 -4.80
N GLY A 147 7.54 -1.83 -4.62
CA GLY A 147 7.27 -1.26 -3.30
C GLY A 147 6.08 -1.95 -2.62
N LEU A 148 5.55 -1.37 -1.53
CA LEU A 148 4.43 -1.96 -0.77
C LEU A 148 3.21 -2.25 -1.65
N VAL A 149 2.85 -1.32 -2.55
CA VAL A 149 1.71 -1.48 -3.46
C VAL A 149 1.97 -2.56 -4.51
N GLY A 150 3.08 -2.46 -5.26
CA GLY A 150 3.38 -3.43 -6.32
C GLY A 150 3.57 -4.85 -5.79
N SER A 151 4.28 -5.03 -4.67
CA SER A 151 4.41 -6.34 -4.03
C SER A 151 3.10 -6.87 -3.47
N GLY A 152 2.21 -5.99 -2.97
CA GLY A 152 0.86 -6.36 -2.58
C GLY A 152 0.04 -6.85 -3.78
N CYS A 153 0.02 -6.08 -4.88
CA CYS A 153 -0.64 -6.46 -6.12
C CYS A 153 -0.10 -7.78 -6.69
N MET A 154 1.22 -7.97 -6.70
CA MET A 154 1.86 -9.21 -7.16
C MET A 154 1.37 -10.42 -6.39
N GLN A 155 1.41 -10.38 -5.06
CA GLN A 155 0.97 -11.49 -4.22
C GLN A 155 -0.52 -11.77 -4.37
N VAL A 156 -1.35 -10.73 -4.47
CA VAL A 156 -2.80 -10.86 -4.74
C VAL A 156 -3.05 -11.45 -6.12
N ALA A 157 -2.37 -10.99 -7.18
CA ALA A 157 -2.49 -11.54 -8.51
C ALA A 157 -2.16 -13.03 -8.55
N LYS A 158 -1.08 -13.44 -7.88
CA LYS A 158 -0.72 -14.86 -7.73
C LYS A 158 -1.77 -15.66 -6.98
N ALA A 159 -2.29 -15.11 -5.87
CA ALA A 159 -3.20 -15.84 -4.99
C ALA A 159 -4.64 -15.94 -5.53
N LEU A 160 -5.17 -14.89 -6.16
CA LEU A 160 -6.57 -14.81 -6.59
C LEU A 160 -6.76 -15.06 -8.07
N LEU A 161 -5.85 -14.54 -8.92
CA LEU A 161 -6.02 -14.62 -10.38
C LEU A 161 -5.25 -15.80 -10.97
N GLY A 162 -4.19 -16.25 -10.29
CA GLY A 162 -3.36 -17.36 -10.74
C GLY A 162 -2.53 -17.07 -11.97
N CYS A 163 -2.48 -15.81 -12.45
CA CYS A 163 -1.75 -15.42 -13.64
C CYS A 163 -0.22 -15.49 -13.43
N ARG A 164 0.50 -15.57 -14.57
CA ARG A 164 1.94 -15.43 -14.58
C ARG A 164 2.33 -13.99 -14.27
N VAL A 165 3.22 -13.76 -13.28
CA VAL A 165 3.64 -12.41 -12.88
C VAL A 165 5.12 -12.19 -13.13
N ILE A 166 5.44 -11.16 -13.92
CA ILE A 166 6.78 -10.63 -14.15
C ILE A 166 6.92 -9.35 -13.30
N ALA A 167 7.75 -9.39 -12.28
CA ALA A 167 8.04 -8.25 -11.42
C ALA A 167 9.21 -7.43 -11.98
N VAL A 168 9.09 -6.10 -11.99
CA VAL A 168 10.14 -5.19 -12.47
C VAL A 168 10.43 -4.14 -11.41
N ASP A 169 11.69 -4.00 -10.99
CA ASP A 169 12.15 -2.90 -10.12
C ASP A 169 13.61 -2.54 -10.46
N ALA A 170 14.04 -1.35 -10.07
CA ALA A 170 15.42 -0.88 -10.28
C ALA A 170 16.30 -1.08 -9.04
N LEU A 171 15.75 -1.51 -7.90
CA LEU A 171 16.46 -1.69 -6.64
C LEU A 171 16.62 -3.17 -6.32
N GLN A 172 17.85 -3.59 -6.04
CA GLN A 172 18.19 -4.99 -5.77
C GLN A 172 17.35 -5.57 -4.61
N LEU A 173 17.22 -4.84 -3.50
CA LEU A 173 16.40 -5.24 -2.35
C LEU A 173 14.99 -5.64 -2.78
N ARG A 174 14.38 -4.89 -3.68
CA ARG A 174 13.00 -5.13 -4.14
C ARG A 174 12.90 -6.26 -5.14
N CYS A 175 13.90 -6.42 -5.99
CA CYS A 175 14.02 -7.57 -6.87
C CYS A 175 14.14 -8.88 -6.08
N ASP A 176 15.00 -8.91 -5.07
CA ASP A 176 15.17 -10.06 -4.17
C ASP A 176 13.88 -10.37 -3.41
N MET A 177 13.20 -9.33 -2.95
CA MET A 177 11.93 -9.45 -2.25
C MET A 177 10.85 -10.00 -3.18
N ALA A 178 10.70 -9.48 -4.40
CA ALA A 178 9.72 -9.96 -5.36
C ALA A 178 9.91 -11.46 -5.67
N LYS A 179 11.15 -11.89 -5.83
CA LYS A 179 11.49 -13.31 -5.99
C LYS A 179 11.10 -14.14 -4.77
N ALA A 180 11.41 -13.67 -3.56
CA ALA A 180 11.10 -14.34 -2.31
C ALA A 180 9.59 -14.41 -2.03
N LEU A 181 8.80 -13.46 -2.55
CA LEU A 181 7.35 -13.38 -2.44
C LEU A 181 6.60 -14.11 -3.57
N GLY A 182 7.31 -14.73 -4.53
CA GLY A 182 6.72 -15.65 -5.49
C GLY A 182 6.41 -15.07 -6.87
N ALA A 183 7.10 -14.02 -7.30
CA ALA A 183 7.10 -13.62 -8.71
C ALA A 183 7.63 -14.77 -9.58
N ASP A 184 7.01 -15.01 -10.74
CA ASP A 184 7.48 -16.06 -11.66
C ASP A 184 8.80 -15.66 -12.31
N GLU A 185 8.93 -14.38 -12.72
CA GLU A 185 10.18 -13.78 -13.19
C GLU A 185 10.41 -12.42 -12.53
N VAL A 186 11.67 -12.04 -12.43
CA VAL A 186 12.09 -10.74 -11.89
C VAL A 186 13.08 -10.09 -12.85
N ILE A 187 12.79 -8.84 -13.22
CA ILE A 187 13.65 -8.01 -14.08
C ILE A 187 14.24 -6.88 -13.24
N HIS A 188 15.57 -6.81 -13.17
CA HIS A 188 16.28 -5.70 -12.54
C HIS A 188 16.50 -4.57 -13.56
N ALA A 189 15.60 -3.56 -13.55
CA ALA A 189 15.61 -2.45 -14.50
C ALA A 189 16.82 -1.50 -14.36
N GLY A 190 17.63 -1.67 -13.32
CA GLY A 190 18.91 -0.98 -13.16
C GLY A 190 20.07 -1.64 -13.93
N GLU A 191 19.92 -2.92 -14.31
CA GLU A 191 20.98 -3.73 -14.94
C GLU A 191 20.69 -4.03 -16.42
N CYS A 192 19.44 -3.96 -16.86
CA CYS A 192 19.04 -4.25 -18.25
C CYS A 192 17.92 -3.31 -18.73
N ASP A 193 17.66 -3.33 -20.04
CA ASP A 193 16.47 -2.69 -20.59
C ASP A 193 15.23 -3.52 -20.25
N PRO A 194 14.34 -3.03 -19.37
CA PRO A 194 13.19 -3.80 -18.95
C PRO A 194 12.14 -4.01 -20.04
N ILE A 195 12.08 -3.13 -21.05
CA ILE A 195 11.17 -3.30 -22.19
C ILE A 195 11.62 -4.50 -23.02
N ALA A 196 12.89 -4.56 -23.40
CA ALA A 196 13.45 -5.68 -24.14
C ALA A 196 13.27 -7.00 -23.38
N ALA A 197 13.55 -7.01 -22.07
CA ALA A 197 13.40 -8.21 -21.24
C ALA A 197 11.93 -8.68 -21.16
N VAL A 198 10.96 -7.78 -21.03
CA VAL A 198 9.52 -8.15 -21.07
C VAL A 198 9.14 -8.69 -22.44
N MET A 199 9.59 -8.07 -23.53
CA MET A 199 9.31 -8.54 -24.88
C MET A 199 9.88 -9.94 -25.13
N ASP A 200 11.10 -10.21 -24.65
CA ASP A 200 11.71 -11.56 -24.75
C ASP A 200 10.91 -12.60 -23.96
N LEU A 201 10.46 -12.28 -22.75
CA LEU A 201 9.66 -13.16 -21.89
C LEU A 201 8.22 -13.39 -22.40
N THR A 202 7.75 -12.57 -23.34
CA THR A 202 6.40 -12.62 -23.93
C THR A 202 6.40 -12.92 -25.43
N ASP A 203 7.49 -13.49 -25.98
CA ASP A 203 7.64 -13.84 -27.41
C ASP A 203 7.37 -12.65 -28.34
N GLY A 204 7.72 -11.44 -27.95
CA GLY A 204 7.52 -10.20 -28.70
C GLY A 204 6.08 -9.67 -28.70
N LYS A 205 5.16 -10.29 -27.94
CA LYS A 205 3.73 -9.89 -27.93
C LYS A 205 3.43 -8.77 -26.92
N GLY A 206 4.28 -8.61 -25.89
CA GLY A 206 4.00 -7.79 -24.71
C GLY A 206 3.04 -8.48 -23.73
N ALA A 207 2.85 -7.89 -22.56
CA ALA A 207 2.02 -8.45 -21.50
C ALA A 207 0.52 -8.17 -21.73
N ASP A 208 -0.35 -9.06 -21.25
CA ASP A 208 -1.81 -8.89 -21.28
C ASP A 208 -2.24 -7.78 -20.31
N VAL A 209 -1.57 -7.68 -19.17
CA VAL A 209 -1.76 -6.61 -18.19
C VAL A 209 -0.42 -6.04 -17.75
N VAL A 210 -0.32 -4.73 -17.72
CA VAL A 210 0.81 -4.00 -17.11
C VAL A 210 0.27 -3.13 -15.99
N VAL A 211 0.77 -3.33 -14.78
CA VAL A 211 0.45 -2.52 -13.60
C VAL A 211 1.64 -1.60 -13.33
N GLU A 212 1.44 -0.30 -13.46
CA GLU A 212 2.44 0.70 -13.14
C GLU A 212 2.23 1.18 -11.70
N ALA A 213 3.17 0.83 -10.81
CA ALA A 213 3.13 1.12 -9.36
C ALA A 213 4.37 1.90 -8.88
N VAL A 214 5.12 2.54 -9.80
CA VAL A 214 6.29 3.37 -9.48
C VAL A 214 5.84 4.79 -9.21
N GLY A 215 5.75 5.17 -7.95
CA GLY A 215 5.44 6.55 -7.59
C GLY A 215 6.67 7.49 -7.58
N GLY A 216 6.41 8.78 -7.40
CA GLY A 216 7.41 9.82 -7.26
C GLY A 216 8.14 10.14 -8.56
N ARG A 217 9.37 10.67 -8.45
CA ARG A 217 10.16 11.22 -9.59
C ARG A 217 10.43 10.20 -10.71
N GLN A 218 10.48 8.91 -10.41
CA GLN A 218 10.75 7.87 -11.41
C GLN A 218 9.46 7.37 -12.09
N GLY A 219 8.30 7.77 -11.62
CA GLY A 219 7.02 7.32 -12.14
C GLY A 219 6.80 7.66 -13.60
N ALA A 220 7.13 8.88 -14.03
CA ALA A 220 7.01 9.29 -15.43
C ALA A 220 7.83 8.39 -16.39
N LYS A 221 9.06 8.02 -15.99
CA LYS A 221 9.89 7.08 -16.75
C LYS A 221 9.27 5.69 -16.81
N ALA A 222 8.82 5.19 -15.66
CA ALA A 222 8.17 3.88 -15.59
C ALA A 222 6.88 3.83 -16.42
N PHE A 223 6.09 4.91 -16.41
CA PHE A 223 4.88 5.02 -17.23
C PHE A 223 5.18 4.99 -18.74
N VAL A 224 6.26 5.65 -19.19
CA VAL A 224 6.71 5.56 -20.59
C VAL A 224 7.07 4.12 -20.97
N GLN A 225 7.82 3.44 -20.11
CA GLN A 225 8.21 2.04 -20.32
C GLN A 225 7.00 1.11 -20.33
N ALA A 226 6.03 1.33 -19.42
CA ALA A 226 4.80 0.53 -19.35
C ALA A 226 3.99 0.55 -20.63
N GLN A 227 3.95 1.68 -21.35
CA GLN A 227 3.26 1.79 -22.63
C GLN A 227 3.86 0.89 -23.73
N ASP A 228 5.17 0.60 -23.65
CA ASP A 228 5.86 -0.28 -24.59
C ASP A 228 5.78 -1.76 -24.16
N MET A 229 5.54 -2.04 -22.89
CA MET A 229 5.45 -3.41 -22.35
C MET A 229 4.08 -4.05 -22.56
N VAL A 230 3.01 -3.26 -22.60
CA VAL A 230 1.65 -3.79 -22.75
C VAL A 230 1.37 -4.20 -24.20
N GLY A 231 0.90 -5.42 -24.38
CA GLY A 231 0.57 -6.00 -25.67
C GLY A 231 -0.67 -5.39 -26.33
N ARG A 232 -0.92 -5.74 -27.59
CA ARG A 232 -2.13 -5.32 -28.30
C ARG A 232 -3.37 -5.98 -27.68
N GLY A 233 -4.40 -5.18 -27.40
CA GLY A 233 -5.60 -5.62 -26.68
C GLY A 233 -5.44 -5.64 -25.16
N GLY A 234 -4.20 -5.49 -24.67
CA GLY A 234 -3.87 -5.53 -23.25
C GLY A 234 -4.32 -4.29 -22.46
N LEU A 235 -4.10 -4.35 -21.16
CA LEU A 235 -4.48 -3.34 -20.20
C LEU A 235 -3.24 -2.71 -19.54
N LEU A 236 -3.16 -1.38 -19.52
CA LEU A 236 -2.26 -0.62 -18.66
C LEU A 236 -3.05 -0.03 -17.50
N GLN A 237 -2.75 -0.49 -16.28
CA GLN A 237 -3.31 0.07 -15.03
C GLN A 237 -2.26 0.96 -14.36
N VAL A 238 -2.65 2.19 -14.02
CA VAL A 238 -1.78 3.19 -13.40
C VAL A 238 -2.14 3.33 -11.93
N LEU A 239 -1.27 2.89 -11.03
CA LEU A 239 -1.40 2.98 -9.58
C LEU A 239 -0.39 3.95 -8.97
N GLY A 240 0.70 4.24 -9.65
CA GLY A 240 1.73 5.17 -9.18
C GLY A 240 1.16 6.56 -8.91
N LEU A 241 1.59 7.18 -7.81
CA LEU A 241 1.26 8.58 -7.49
C LEU A 241 2.43 9.45 -7.91
N TYR A 242 2.19 10.33 -8.87
CA TYR A 242 3.19 11.22 -9.44
C TYR A 242 3.15 12.58 -8.76
N GLU A 243 4.31 13.24 -8.71
CA GLU A 243 4.46 14.55 -8.11
C GLU A 243 4.31 15.64 -9.18
N ASP A 244 3.12 16.27 -9.17
CA ASP A 244 2.85 17.56 -9.83
C ASP A 244 3.18 17.68 -11.33
N GLU A 245 3.55 16.55 -11.99
CA GLU A 245 3.83 16.52 -13.42
C GLU A 245 2.82 15.67 -14.20
N PRO A 246 2.40 16.12 -15.40
CA PRO A 246 1.56 15.31 -16.27
C PRO A 246 2.27 14.02 -16.70
N LEU A 247 1.52 12.91 -16.82
CA LEU A 247 2.06 11.70 -17.38
C LEU A 247 2.31 11.84 -18.88
N PRO A 248 3.50 11.45 -19.38
CA PRO A 248 3.83 11.54 -20.79
C PRO A 248 3.16 10.41 -21.60
N LEU A 249 1.88 10.58 -21.93
CA LEU A 249 1.10 9.63 -22.69
C LEU A 249 1.39 9.77 -24.21
N ASP A 250 1.94 8.72 -24.83
CA ASP A 250 2.09 8.63 -26.27
C ASP A 250 0.83 7.98 -26.88
N SER A 251 0.05 8.79 -27.61
CA SER A 251 -1.20 8.35 -28.22
C SER A 251 -1.03 7.24 -29.26
N SER A 252 0.15 7.12 -29.88
CA SER A 252 0.44 6.06 -30.83
C SER A 252 0.66 4.71 -30.15
N LYS A 253 1.25 4.72 -28.97
CA LYS A 253 1.56 3.50 -28.19
C LYS A 253 0.35 2.87 -27.53
N ILE A 254 -0.71 3.66 -27.26
CA ILE A 254 -1.92 3.17 -26.61
C ILE A 254 -3.03 2.75 -27.58
N GLN A 255 -2.81 2.87 -28.90
CA GLN A 255 -3.80 2.42 -29.88
C GLN A 255 -4.07 0.91 -29.76
N GLY A 256 -5.35 0.55 -29.62
CA GLY A 256 -5.76 -0.84 -29.43
C GLY A 256 -5.43 -1.43 -28.06
N LYS A 257 -5.20 -0.59 -27.04
CA LYS A 257 -4.97 -0.96 -25.66
C LYS A 257 -6.00 -0.27 -24.75
N ARG A 258 -6.16 -0.76 -23.54
CA ARG A 258 -6.97 -0.15 -22.50
C ARG A 258 -6.07 0.57 -21.50
N LEU A 259 -6.49 1.73 -20.99
CA LEU A 259 -5.81 2.46 -19.93
C LEU A 259 -6.81 2.74 -18.82
N ILE A 260 -6.48 2.33 -17.58
CA ILE A 260 -7.31 2.60 -16.40
C ILE A 260 -6.45 3.19 -15.27
N GLY A 261 -7.07 3.98 -14.41
CA GLY A 261 -6.45 4.44 -13.17
C GLY A 261 -6.68 3.46 -12.02
N GLY A 262 -6.07 3.75 -10.88
CA GLY A 262 -6.26 2.99 -9.64
C GLY A 262 -7.58 3.31 -8.96
N TYR A 263 -8.71 3.01 -9.59
CA TYR A 263 -10.03 3.23 -9.02
C TYR A 263 -10.33 2.21 -7.92
N LEU A 264 -10.90 2.70 -6.82
CA LEU A 264 -11.39 1.89 -5.71
C LEU A 264 -12.89 2.11 -5.56
N ASP A 265 -13.69 1.13 -5.99
CA ASP A 265 -15.14 1.17 -5.82
C ASP A 265 -15.49 1.03 -4.33
N ALA A 266 -16.04 2.08 -3.74
CA ALA A 266 -16.43 2.09 -2.33
C ALA A 266 -17.48 1.02 -1.99
N ASN A 267 -18.32 0.61 -2.94
CA ASN A 267 -19.33 -0.43 -2.74
C ASN A 267 -18.71 -1.84 -2.68
N LYS A 268 -17.58 -2.05 -3.33
CA LYS A 268 -16.84 -3.34 -3.29
C LYS A 268 -15.84 -3.41 -2.14
N ARG A 269 -15.63 -2.30 -1.42
CA ARG A 269 -14.62 -2.24 -0.36
C ARG A 269 -14.87 -3.24 0.78
N PRO A 270 -16.11 -3.47 1.28
CA PRO A 270 -16.34 -4.48 2.31
C PRO A 270 -15.90 -5.88 1.87
N GLU A 271 -16.32 -6.32 0.67
CA GLU A 271 -15.90 -7.62 0.11
C GLU A 271 -14.38 -7.71 -0.07
N GLY A 272 -13.76 -6.65 -0.61
CA GLY A 272 -12.30 -6.58 -0.77
C GLY A 272 -11.55 -6.63 0.57
N ALA A 273 -12.12 -6.06 1.63
CA ALA A 273 -11.56 -6.11 2.97
C ALA A 273 -11.61 -7.52 3.57
N ASP A 274 -12.72 -8.23 3.39
CA ASP A 274 -12.87 -9.62 3.86
C ASP A 274 -11.90 -10.55 3.12
N VAL A 275 -11.77 -10.40 1.80
CA VAL A 275 -10.79 -11.15 1.00
C VAL A 275 -9.36 -10.85 1.46
N ALA A 276 -9.04 -9.60 1.75
CA ALA A 276 -7.72 -9.21 2.24
C ALA A 276 -7.38 -9.87 3.60
N ILE A 277 -8.34 -9.90 4.54
CA ILE A 277 -8.19 -10.60 5.83
C ILE A 277 -7.95 -12.10 5.58
N GLN A 278 -8.72 -12.72 4.70
CA GLN A 278 -8.54 -14.14 4.39
C GLN A 278 -7.15 -14.44 3.80
N LEU A 279 -6.67 -13.60 2.88
CA LEU A 279 -5.32 -13.75 2.31
C LEU A 279 -4.19 -13.56 3.33
N LEU A 280 -4.38 -12.67 4.31
CA LEU A 280 -3.46 -12.50 5.44
C LEU A 280 -3.47 -13.73 6.36
N MET A 281 -4.66 -14.26 6.69
CA MET A 281 -4.82 -15.49 7.50
C MET A 281 -4.14 -16.72 6.84
N ASP A 282 -4.30 -16.86 5.53
CA ASP A 282 -3.76 -17.96 4.75
C ASP A 282 -2.26 -17.82 4.46
N GLY A 283 -1.64 -16.73 4.90
CA GLY A 283 -0.22 -16.41 4.61
C GLY A 283 0.07 -16.22 3.13
N LYS A 284 -0.96 -15.88 2.33
CA LYS A 284 -0.83 -15.59 0.89
C LYS A 284 -0.26 -14.20 0.61
N ILE A 285 -0.32 -13.32 1.62
CA ILE A 285 0.36 -12.02 1.62
C ILE A 285 1.41 -12.06 2.73
N GLY A 286 2.67 -12.21 2.35
CA GLY A 286 3.82 -12.37 3.24
C GLY A 286 4.41 -11.02 3.65
N ILE A 287 3.71 -10.30 4.53
CA ILE A 287 4.14 -8.96 4.97
C ILE A 287 5.41 -8.99 5.81
N ASP A 288 5.61 -10.01 6.64
CA ASP A 288 6.75 -10.10 7.57
C ASP A 288 8.10 -10.01 6.84
N ARG A 289 8.17 -10.57 5.63
CA ARG A 289 9.37 -10.48 4.77
C ARG A 289 9.62 -9.07 4.23
N MET A 290 8.57 -8.27 4.10
CA MET A 290 8.66 -6.91 3.57
C MET A 290 9.12 -5.90 4.62
N ILE A 291 9.02 -6.24 5.92
CA ILE A 291 9.38 -5.34 7.01
C ILE A 291 10.90 -5.27 7.11
N THR A 292 11.46 -4.14 6.72
CA THR A 292 12.91 -3.89 6.78
C THR A 292 13.31 -3.20 8.08
N HIS A 293 12.47 -2.30 8.60
CA HIS A 293 12.81 -1.50 9.78
C HIS A 293 11.63 -1.33 10.73
N ARG A 294 11.94 -1.27 12.02
CA ARG A 294 11.03 -0.97 13.12
C ARG A 294 11.65 0.13 13.97
N PHE A 295 10.92 1.21 14.17
CA PHE A 295 11.32 2.33 14.99
C PHE A 295 10.34 2.50 16.15
N GLY A 296 10.81 2.87 17.33
CA GLY A 296 9.92 3.43 18.36
C GLY A 296 9.19 4.66 17.80
N PHE A 297 7.96 4.90 18.19
CA PHE A 297 7.21 6.04 17.65
C PHE A 297 7.91 7.38 17.90
N GLU A 298 8.73 7.49 18.95
CA GLU A 298 9.56 8.66 19.26
C GLU A 298 10.61 8.94 18.16
N GLU A 299 11.01 7.90 17.41
CA GLU A 299 11.97 7.97 16.33
C GLU A 299 11.29 8.16 14.96
N ALA A 300 10.02 8.61 14.94
CA ALA A 300 9.27 8.76 13.70
C ALA A 300 9.98 9.66 12.67
N ALA A 301 10.71 10.69 13.10
CA ALA A 301 11.47 11.55 12.21
C ALA A 301 12.53 10.76 11.42
N ASP A 302 13.28 9.89 12.08
CA ASP A 302 14.30 9.03 11.45
C ASP A 302 13.67 7.99 10.52
N ALA A 303 12.51 7.44 10.89
CA ALA A 303 11.75 6.50 10.06
C ALA A 303 11.26 7.13 8.75
N PHE A 304 10.76 8.36 8.79
CA PHE A 304 10.35 9.10 7.60
C PHE A 304 11.54 9.51 6.75
N ASP A 305 12.65 9.98 7.35
CA ASP A 305 13.87 10.33 6.65
C ASP A 305 14.49 9.12 5.92
N LEU A 306 14.53 7.95 6.56
CA LEU A 306 14.99 6.70 5.95
C LEU A 306 14.20 6.40 4.66
N LEU A 307 12.87 6.47 4.70
CA LEU A 307 12.02 6.22 3.53
C LEU A 307 12.14 7.29 2.45
N TYR A 308 12.61 8.49 2.78
CA TYR A 308 12.84 9.56 1.83
C TYR A 308 14.21 9.47 1.16
N THR A 309 15.26 9.15 1.93
CA THR A 309 16.66 9.27 1.50
C THR A 309 17.31 7.95 1.10
N ARG A 310 16.91 6.80 1.69
CA ARG A 310 17.59 5.49 1.53
C ARG A 310 16.63 4.39 1.06
N LEU A 311 16.16 4.54 -0.17
CA LEU A 311 15.17 3.63 -0.79
C LEU A 311 15.73 2.23 -1.10
N ASP A 312 17.01 2.13 -1.27
CA ASP A 312 17.76 0.91 -1.51
C ASP A 312 17.86 0.03 -0.25
N GLU A 313 17.65 0.59 0.94
CA GLU A 313 17.69 -0.12 2.21
C GLU A 313 16.29 -0.38 2.81
N ALA A 314 15.27 0.40 2.39
CA ALA A 314 13.97 0.41 3.05
C ALA A 314 12.81 0.00 2.15
N MET A 315 11.93 -0.86 2.70
CA MET A 315 10.69 -1.27 2.05
C MET A 315 9.48 -0.98 2.95
N ALA A 316 9.15 -1.84 3.91
CA ALA A 316 8.15 -1.56 4.94
C ALA A 316 8.84 -1.05 6.21
N VAL A 317 8.48 0.14 6.64
CA VAL A 317 8.99 0.80 7.84
C VAL A 317 7.84 1.03 8.81
N MET A 318 7.97 0.51 10.02
CA MET A 318 6.92 0.53 11.03
C MET A 318 7.28 1.42 12.21
N LEU A 319 6.25 2.02 12.81
CA LEU A 319 6.33 2.64 14.12
C LEU A 319 5.73 1.69 15.18
N VAL A 320 6.50 1.46 16.24
CA VAL A 320 6.14 0.63 17.39
C VAL A 320 5.62 1.56 18.48
N TRP A 321 4.37 1.36 18.91
CA TRP A 321 3.69 2.17 19.93
C TRP A 321 3.65 1.48 21.28
N LYS A 322 3.64 0.14 21.24
CA LYS A 322 3.64 -0.70 22.42
C LYS A 322 4.39 -2.01 22.08
N ASP A 323 5.22 -2.46 22.99
CA ASP A 323 5.86 -3.80 22.98
C ASP A 323 4.89 -4.89 23.42
#